data_c43b162ed1414e8c3268fc596193a419
#
_entry.id   c43b162ed1414e8c3268fc596193a419
#
_cell.length_a   1.000
_cell.length_b   1.000
_cell.length_c   1.000
_cell.angle_alpha   90.00
_cell.angle_beta   90.00
_cell.angle_gamma   90.00
#
_symmetry.space_group_name_H-M   'P 1'
#
loop_
_entity.id
_entity.type
_entity.pdbx_description
1 polymer ?
#
loop_
_entity_poly.entity_id
_entity_poly.type
_entity_poly.pdbx_seq_one_letter_code
_entity_poly.pdbx_strand_id
1 'polypeptide(L)'
;MSKEIVSTPNAPAAIGPYSQAVKAGGFLYLSGQIPLDPQTMTVVPGCVACQTEQALKNMKAVLESQGLTTDDVVKTTLFIKDMNDFAKVNEVYAKYFAKDAPARSCVEVARLPKDVLVEVEAVALCK
;
A
#
# COMPACT_ATOMS: atom_id res chain seq x y z
N MET A 1 4.47 -23.20 -13.64
CA MET A 1 4.28 -22.27 -12.53
C MET A 1 3.20 -21.30 -12.89
N SER A 2 2.27 -21.11 -12.01
CA SER A 2 1.14 -20.21 -12.22
C SER A 2 1.14 -19.13 -11.15
N LYS A 3 0.52 -18.02 -11.46
CA LYS A 3 0.27 -16.97 -10.48
C LYS A 3 -1.04 -17.28 -9.76
N GLU A 4 -1.14 -16.81 -8.53
CA GLU A 4 -2.33 -16.96 -7.70
C GLU A 4 -2.90 -15.58 -7.39
N ILE A 5 -4.16 -15.36 -7.73
CA ILE A 5 -4.83 -14.09 -7.52
C ILE A 5 -5.29 -13.98 -6.06
N VAL A 6 -5.06 -12.82 -5.46
CA VAL A 6 -5.45 -12.53 -4.08
C VAL A 6 -6.52 -11.45 -4.05
N SER A 7 -7.55 -11.70 -3.26
CA SER A 7 -8.64 -10.73 -3.05
C SER A 7 -9.11 -10.81 -1.61
N THR A 8 -9.38 -9.65 -1.01
CA THR A 8 -9.91 -9.58 0.36
C THR A 8 -10.92 -8.42 0.47
N PRO A 9 -12.02 -8.62 1.21
CA PRO A 9 -12.96 -7.52 1.44
C PRO A 9 -12.46 -6.48 2.45
N ASN A 10 -11.34 -6.76 3.12
CA ASN A 10 -10.77 -5.85 4.13
C ASN A 10 -9.88 -4.77 3.54
N ALA A 11 -9.67 -4.79 2.23
CA ALA A 11 -8.97 -3.74 1.49
C ALA A 11 -9.87 -3.27 0.34
N PRO A 12 -9.62 -2.09 -0.23
CA PRO A 12 -10.43 -1.60 -1.34
C PRO A 12 -10.47 -2.58 -2.51
N ALA A 13 -11.67 -2.86 -3.02
CA ALA A 13 -11.86 -3.75 -4.15
C ALA A 13 -11.14 -3.23 -5.40
N ALA A 14 -10.68 -4.14 -6.25
CA ALA A 14 -10.12 -3.77 -7.53
C ALA A 14 -11.24 -3.24 -8.43
N ILE A 15 -11.10 -2.00 -8.91
CA ILE A 15 -12.11 -1.32 -9.71
C ILE A 15 -11.69 -1.18 -11.16
N GLY A 16 -10.92 -2.12 -11.67
CA GLY A 16 -10.43 -2.10 -13.04
C GLY A 16 -9.78 -3.44 -13.38
N PRO A 17 -9.09 -3.52 -14.51
CA PRO A 17 -8.48 -4.77 -14.95
C PRO A 17 -7.17 -5.07 -14.19
N TYR A 18 -7.25 -5.21 -12.87
CA TYR A 18 -6.11 -5.57 -12.03
C TYR A 18 -6.59 -6.34 -10.81
N SER A 19 -5.67 -7.02 -10.14
CA SER A 19 -5.92 -7.75 -8.89
C SER A 19 -5.37 -6.94 -7.72
N GLN A 20 -5.93 -7.13 -6.53
CA GLN A 20 -5.40 -6.49 -5.31
C GLN A 20 -3.96 -6.92 -5.06
N ALA A 21 -3.68 -8.20 -5.27
CA ALA A 21 -2.33 -8.73 -5.16
C ALA A 21 -2.21 -10.03 -5.96
N VAL A 22 -0.97 -10.44 -6.22
CA VAL A 22 -0.66 -11.67 -6.94
C VAL A 22 0.49 -12.38 -6.25
N LYS A 23 0.33 -13.68 -5.99
CA LYS A 23 1.43 -14.54 -5.54
C LYS A 23 2.12 -15.16 -6.75
N ALA A 24 3.43 -15.07 -6.78
CA ALA A 24 4.22 -15.72 -7.81
C ALA A 24 5.66 -15.88 -7.33
N GLY A 25 6.25 -17.07 -7.55
CA GLY A 25 7.66 -17.30 -7.28
C GLY A 25 8.10 -17.11 -5.83
N GLY A 26 7.20 -17.30 -4.86
CA GLY A 26 7.52 -17.11 -3.45
C GLY A 26 7.34 -15.69 -2.95
N PHE A 27 6.81 -14.80 -3.80
CA PHE A 27 6.56 -13.40 -3.44
C PHE A 27 5.10 -13.04 -3.61
N LEU A 28 4.67 -12.07 -2.81
CA LEU A 28 3.36 -11.44 -2.95
C LEU A 28 3.58 -10.04 -3.50
N TYR A 29 3.00 -9.77 -4.65
CA TYR A 29 3.07 -8.47 -5.31
C TYR A 29 1.77 -7.73 -5.06
N LEU A 30 1.82 -6.64 -4.32
CA LEU A 30 0.64 -5.85 -3.99
C LEU A 30 0.49 -4.69 -4.96
N SER A 31 -0.72 -4.53 -5.49
CA SER A 31 -1.06 -3.35 -6.27
C SER A 31 -0.96 -2.11 -5.40
N GLY A 32 -0.81 -0.95 -6.03
CA GLY A 32 -0.78 0.32 -5.33
C GLY A 32 -2.05 0.54 -4.52
N GLN A 33 -1.87 0.94 -3.27
CA GLN A 33 -2.97 1.23 -2.35
C GLN A 33 -3.10 2.73 -2.19
N ILE A 34 -4.27 3.26 -2.52
CA ILE A 34 -4.62 4.66 -2.28
C ILE A 34 -5.50 4.72 -1.02
N PRO A 35 -5.66 5.90 -0.40
CA PRO A 35 -6.36 6.00 0.89
C PRO A 35 -7.87 5.95 0.77
N LEU A 36 -8.39 4.84 0.23
CA LEU A 36 -9.83 4.57 0.19
C LEU A 36 -10.26 3.81 1.43
N ASP A 37 -11.41 4.19 1.99
CA ASP A 37 -12.09 3.37 2.98
C ASP A 37 -12.62 2.13 2.25
N PRO A 38 -12.25 0.89 2.68
CA PRO A 38 -12.66 -0.32 1.96
C PRO A 38 -14.17 -0.55 1.94
N GLN A 39 -14.90 -0.01 2.89
CA GLN A 39 -16.34 -0.22 2.99
C GLN A 39 -17.12 0.75 2.11
N THR A 40 -16.72 2.00 2.07
CA THR A 40 -17.42 3.04 1.31
C THR A 40 -16.83 3.27 -0.08
N MET A 41 -15.58 2.86 -0.28
CA MET A 41 -14.81 3.09 -1.51
C MET A 41 -14.64 4.58 -1.81
N THR A 42 -14.61 5.40 -0.76
CA THR A 42 -14.36 6.83 -0.87
C THR A 42 -13.02 7.19 -0.25
N VAL A 43 -12.39 8.24 -0.77
CA VAL A 43 -11.13 8.74 -0.22
C VAL A 43 -11.39 9.26 1.19
N VAL A 44 -10.57 8.83 2.16
CA VAL A 44 -10.70 9.32 3.53
C VAL A 44 -10.39 10.82 3.56
N PRO A 45 -11.17 11.60 4.32
CA PRO A 45 -10.91 13.03 4.44
C PRO A 45 -9.67 13.30 5.28
N GLY A 46 -9.11 14.50 5.13
CA GLY A 46 -8.04 14.95 5.98
C GLY A 46 -6.71 15.14 5.26
N CYS A 47 -5.66 15.28 6.06
CA CYS A 47 -4.33 15.65 5.61
C CYS A 47 -3.56 14.46 5.03
N VAL A 48 -2.35 14.73 4.54
CA VAL A 48 -1.49 13.69 3.98
C VAL A 48 -1.16 12.60 5.00
N ALA A 49 -1.02 12.94 6.28
CA ALA A 49 -0.79 11.95 7.33
C ALA A 49 -1.99 10.99 7.46
N CYS A 50 -3.21 11.51 7.43
CA CYS A 50 -4.43 10.70 7.47
C CYS A 50 -4.53 9.78 6.26
N GLN A 51 -4.22 10.29 5.09
CA GLN A 51 -4.24 9.51 3.86
C GLN A 51 -3.16 8.42 3.86
N THR A 52 -1.96 8.75 4.34
CA THR A 52 -0.88 7.78 4.45
C THR A 52 -1.26 6.64 5.39
N GLU A 53 -1.87 6.97 6.52
CA GLU A 53 -2.36 5.96 7.48
C GLU A 53 -3.34 5.00 6.82
N GLN A 54 -4.31 5.51 6.08
CA GLN A 54 -5.31 4.65 5.42
C GLN A 54 -4.67 3.79 4.31
N ALA A 55 -3.77 4.36 3.51
CA ALA A 55 -3.11 3.60 2.45
C ALA A 55 -2.31 2.44 3.04
N LEU A 56 -1.58 2.68 4.14
CA LEU A 56 -0.80 1.64 4.80
C LEU A 56 -1.69 0.61 5.50
N LYS A 57 -2.82 1.02 6.06
CA LYS A 57 -3.80 0.08 6.61
C LYS A 57 -4.34 -0.85 5.53
N ASN A 58 -4.61 -0.31 4.35
CA ASN A 58 -5.10 -1.10 3.22
C ASN A 58 -4.04 -2.12 2.78
N MET A 59 -2.78 -1.70 2.69
CA MET A 59 -1.67 -2.59 2.39
C MET A 59 -1.58 -3.71 3.43
N LYS A 60 -1.65 -3.37 4.70
CA LYS A 60 -1.59 -4.32 5.81
C LYS A 60 -2.72 -5.33 5.73
N ALA A 61 -3.93 -4.90 5.39
CA ALA A 61 -5.08 -5.79 5.25
C ALA A 61 -4.86 -6.85 4.16
N VAL A 62 -4.25 -6.47 3.04
CA VAL A 62 -3.90 -7.42 1.98
C VAL A 62 -2.87 -8.43 2.48
N LEU A 63 -1.83 -7.96 3.18
CA LEU A 63 -0.82 -8.84 3.77
C LEU A 63 -1.45 -9.84 4.73
N GLU A 64 -2.29 -9.36 5.64
CA GLU A 64 -2.94 -10.21 6.65
C GLU A 64 -3.85 -11.25 6.03
N SER A 65 -4.48 -10.96 4.91
CA SER A 65 -5.31 -11.94 4.21
C SER A 65 -4.51 -13.17 3.75
N GLN A 66 -3.19 -13.04 3.67
CA GLN A 66 -2.29 -14.10 3.25
C GLN A 66 -1.42 -14.62 4.40
N GLY A 67 -1.76 -14.26 5.64
CA GLY A 67 -0.99 -14.69 6.81
C GLY A 67 0.37 -14.00 6.94
N LEU A 68 0.54 -12.84 6.28
CA LEU A 68 1.78 -12.09 6.31
C LEU A 68 1.63 -10.84 7.18
N THR A 69 2.76 -10.27 7.57
CA THR A 69 2.80 -9.01 8.32
C THR A 69 3.72 -8.02 7.60
N THR A 70 3.82 -6.82 8.13
CA THR A 70 4.75 -5.81 7.60
C THR A 70 6.20 -6.26 7.67
N ASP A 71 6.53 -7.20 8.57
CA ASP A 71 7.88 -7.75 8.67
C ASP A 71 8.27 -8.58 7.43
N ASP A 72 7.29 -9.05 6.68
CA ASP A 72 7.51 -9.85 5.47
C ASP A 72 7.71 -8.98 4.22
N VAL A 73 7.50 -7.68 4.33
CA VAL A 73 7.65 -6.76 3.20
C VAL A 73 9.13 -6.53 2.92
N VAL A 74 9.53 -6.73 1.66
CA VAL A 74 10.93 -6.58 1.24
C VAL A 74 11.18 -5.31 0.45
N LYS A 75 10.15 -4.77 -0.19
CA LYS A 75 10.26 -3.57 -1.00
C LYS A 75 8.96 -2.79 -0.99
N THR A 76 9.06 -1.47 -0.84
CA THR A 76 7.92 -0.57 -1.05
C THR A 76 8.28 0.52 -2.03
N THR A 77 7.27 1.08 -2.67
CA THR A 77 7.38 2.31 -3.43
C THR A 77 6.28 3.25 -2.96
N LEU A 78 6.68 4.45 -2.57
CA LEU A 78 5.76 5.52 -2.20
C LEU A 78 5.69 6.53 -3.34
N PHE A 79 4.45 6.83 -3.74
CA PHE A 79 4.16 7.87 -4.73
C PHE A 79 3.46 8.99 -3.97
N ILE A 80 4.02 10.19 -3.98
CA ILE A 80 3.42 11.33 -3.26
C ILE A 80 3.19 12.49 -4.20
N LYS A 81 2.15 13.26 -3.91
CA LYS A 81 1.77 14.40 -4.74
C LYS A 81 2.73 15.57 -4.55
N ASP A 82 3.26 15.74 -3.33
CA ASP A 82 4.10 16.88 -2.97
C ASP A 82 5.25 16.39 -2.09
N MET A 83 6.49 16.54 -2.58
CA MET A 83 7.67 16.11 -1.83
C MET A 83 7.86 16.92 -0.54
N ASN A 84 7.25 18.09 -0.43
CA ASN A 84 7.27 18.86 0.82
C ASN A 84 6.55 18.12 1.96
N ASP A 85 5.71 17.13 1.65
CA ASP A 85 5.02 16.32 2.64
C ASP A 85 5.83 15.09 3.09
N PHE A 86 7.04 14.92 2.55
CA PHE A 86 7.84 13.71 2.77
C PHE A 86 8.05 13.39 4.26
N ALA A 87 8.36 14.40 5.08
CA ALA A 87 8.57 14.20 6.51
C ALA A 87 7.31 13.68 7.22
N LYS A 88 6.15 14.21 6.85
CA LYS A 88 4.87 13.78 7.43
C LYS A 88 4.52 12.36 7.03
N VAL A 89 4.78 12.00 5.77
CA VAL A 89 4.57 10.64 5.26
C VAL A 89 5.50 9.66 5.98
N ASN A 90 6.78 10.01 6.12
CA ASN A 90 7.75 9.18 6.83
C ASN A 90 7.37 8.93 8.28
N GLU A 91 6.81 9.91 8.95
CA GLU A 91 6.40 9.79 10.34
C GLU A 91 5.34 8.71 10.51
N VAL A 92 4.36 8.66 9.62
CA VAL A 92 3.33 7.62 9.62
C VAL A 92 3.91 6.28 9.16
N TYR A 93 4.70 6.29 8.10
CA TYR A 93 5.34 5.09 7.56
C TYR A 93 6.18 4.37 8.63
N ALA A 94 6.89 5.12 9.46
CA ALA A 94 7.73 4.55 10.52
C ALA A 94 6.93 3.75 11.55
N LYS A 95 5.65 4.02 11.71
CA LYS A 95 4.80 3.24 12.62
C LYS A 95 4.57 1.82 12.11
N TYR A 96 4.61 1.62 10.81
CA TYR A 96 4.40 0.31 10.17
C TYR A 96 5.71 -0.44 9.96
N PHE A 97 6.81 0.28 9.79
CA PHE A 97 8.12 -0.28 9.47
C PHE A 97 9.18 0.28 10.42
N ALA A 98 8.99 0.06 11.72
CA ALA A 98 9.85 0.62 12.75
C ALA A 98 11.21 -0.09 12.84
N LYS A 99 11.27 -1.37 12.46
CA LYS A 99 12.47 -2.20 12.61
C LYS A 99 12.68 -3.04 11.36
N ASP A 100 13.94 -3.17 10.92
CA ASP A 100 14.30 -3.94 9.73
C ASP A 100 13.42 -3.54 8.53
N ALA A 101 13.35 -2.23 8.28
CA ALA A 101 12.50 -1.66 7.25
C ALA A 101 12.83 -2.21 5.86
N PRO A 102 11.84 -2.34 4.97
CA PRO A 102 12.08 -2.79 3.61
C PRO A 102 12.89 -1.77 2.81
N ALA A 103 13.46 -2.23 1.70
CA ALA A 103 14.01 -1.30 0.71
C ALA A 103 12.88 -0.42 0.19
N ARG A 104 13.17 0.84 -0.12
CA ARG A 104 12.12 1.79 -0.51
C ARG A 104 12.62 2.79 -1.53
N SER A 105 11.72 3.18 -2.44
CA SER A 105 11.84 4.37 -3.26
C SER A 105 10.65 5.28 -2.98
N CYS A 106 10.86 6.59 -2.99
CA CYS A 106 9.80 7.57 -2.84
C CYS A 106 9.95 8.60 -3.94
N VAL A 107 8.87 8.83 -4.69
CA VAL A 107 8.88 9.76 -5.82
C VAL A 107 7.67 10.69 -5.74
N GLU A 108 7.89 11.94 -6.18
CA GLU A 108 6.80 12.87 -6.40
C GLU A 108 6.25 12.61 -7.80
N VAL A 109 4.92 12.58 -7.92
CA VAL A 109 4.26 12.32 -9.19
C VAL A 109 3.36 13.48 -9.57
N ALA A 110 3.09 13.61 -10.87
CA ALA A 110 2.24 14.69 -11.37
C ALA A 110 0.81 14.57 -10.86
N ARG A 111 0.29 13.33 -10.73
CA ARG A 111 -1.09 13.09 -10.32
C ARG A 111 -1.27 11.64 -9.89
N LEU A 112 -2.16 11.43 -8.93
CA LEU A 112 -2.53 10.09 -8.47
C LEU A 112 -4.02 9.83 -8.73
N PRO A 113 -4.44 8.54 -8.79
CA PRO A 113 -5.86 8.23 -8.96
C PRO A 113 -6.71 8.93 -7.91
N LYS A 114 -7.89 9.44 -8.32
CA LYS A 114 -8.83 10.16 -7.46
C LYS A 114 -8.20 11.38 -6.78
N ASP A 115 -7.09 11.88 -7.32
CA ASP A 115 -6.38 13.06 -6.81
C ASP A 115 -5.96 12.92 -5.35
N VAL A 116 -5.64 11.70 -4.93
CA VAL A 116 -5.12 11.45 -3.59
C VAL A 116 -3.69 12.02 -3.44
N LEU A 117 -3.22 12.13 -2.20
CA LEU A 117 -1.93 12.71 -1.90
C LEU A 117 -0.80 11.68 -1.79
N VAL A 118 -1.17 10.40 -1.67
CA VAL A 118 -0.19 9.32 -1.48
C VAL A 118 -0.73 8.00 -2.00
N GLU A 119 0.18 7.17 -2.50
CA GLU A 119 -0.10 5.79 -2.88
C GLU A 119 1.10 4.95 -2.49
N VAL A 120 0.87 3.71 -2.04
CA VAL A 120 1.95 2.79 -1.67
C VAL A 120 1.75 1.44 -2.37
N GLU A 121 2.81 0.90 -2.94
CA GLU A 121 2.83 -0.49 -3.41
C GLU A 121 3.93 -1.25 -2.68
N ALA A 122 3.84 -2.57 -2.68
CA ALA A 122 4.77 -3.38 -1.91
C ALA A 122 5.00 -4.74 -2.56
N VAL A 123 6.15 -5.33 -2.23
CA VAL A 123 6.47 -6.73 -2.51
C VAL A 123 6.80 -7.37 -1.16
N ALA A 124 6.19 -8.51 -0.88
CA ALA A 124 6.41 -9.24 0.36
C ALA A 124 6.88 -10.67 0.07
N LEU A 125 7.59 -11.24 1.03
CA LEU A 125 8.04 -12.63 0.95
C LEU A 125 6.94 -13.51 1.52
N CYS A 126 6.51 -14.53 0.75
CA CYS A 126 5.54 -15.50 1.23
C CYS A 126 6.19 -16.49 2.20
N LYS A 127 5.42 -16.92 3.16
CA LYS A 127 5.87 -17.95 4.11
C LYS A 127 5.60 -19.35 3.57
#